data_09ffbb857c73361371ac775c45dd7670
#
_entry.id   09ffbb857c73361371ac775c45dd7670
#
_cell.length_a   1.000
_cell.length_b   1.000
_cell.length_c   1.000
_cell.angle_alpha   90.00
_cell.angle_beta   90.00
_cell.angle_gamma   90.00
#
_symmetry.space_group_name_H-M   'P 1'
#
loop_
_entity.id
_entity.type
_entity.pdbx_description
1 polymer ?
#
loop_
_entity_poly.entity_id
_entity_poly.type
_entity_poly.pdbx_seq_one_letter_code
_entity_poly.pdbx_strand_id
1 'polypeptide(L)'
;MSNQKSFNELIKAFWISLGIILSGVIIVLLFIGLLSRDLPSLEQLENFDPDLVTRIYSSDGKILSELFVQKRVFVELNNIPIHMQNAVIASEDRRFYEHWGLSLRSVARAIGINILSLSYRQGFSTLTQQLARNLYKTIGFEDSILRKIKEVITAVQIERT
;
A
#
# COMPACT_ATOMS: atom_id res chain seq x y z
N MET A 1 13.65 -10.68 -54.48
CA MET A 1 12.41 -9.93 -54.18
C MET A 1 11.63 -10.45 -52.97
N SER A 2 11.66 -11.72 -52.58
CA SER A 2 10.94 -12.26 -51.41
C SER A 2 11.50 -11.77 -50.07
N ASN A 3 12.81 -11.65 -49.92
CA ASN A 3 13.48 -11.23 -48.67
C ASN A 3 13.14 -9.80 -48.24
N GLN A 4 12.95 -8.89 -49.18
CA GLN A 4 12.66 -7.47 -48.91
C GLN A 4 11.19 -7.27 -48.49
N LYS A 5 10.26 -8.07 -48.98
CA LYS A 5 8.86 -8.10 -48.52
C LYS A 5 8.78 -8.61 -47.08
N SER A 6 9.48 -9.70 -46.78
CA SER A 6 9.51 -10.27 -45.43
C SER A 6 10.11 -9.28 -44.40
N PHE A 7 11.16 -8.56 -44.75
CA PHE A 7 11.77 -7.54 -43.91
C PHE A 7 10.82 -6.35 -43.60
N ASN A 8 10.11 -5.89 -44.64
CA ASN A 8 9.13 -4.79 -44.44
C ASN A 8 7.94 -5.22 -43.56
N GLU A 9 7.49 -6.47 -43.65
CA GLU A 9 6.44 -6.98 -42.78
C GLU A 9 6.90 -7.11 -41.31
N LEU A 10 8.15 -7.49 -41.08
CA LEU A 10 8.75 -7.50 -39.73
C LEU A 10 8.83 -6.10 -39.12
N ILE A 11 9.23 -5.10 -39.92
CA ILE A 11 9.26 -3.71 -39.47
C ILE A 11 7.86 -3.20 -39.12
N LYS A 12 6.86 -3.49 -39.95
CA LYS A 12 5.46 -3.12 -39.65
C LYS A 12 4.98 -3.79 -38.38
N ALA A 13 5.20 -5.09 -38.22
CA ALA A 13 4.83 -5.82 -37.02
C ALA A 13 5.50 -5.24 -35.77
N PHE A 14 6.77 -4.86 -35.85
CA PHE A 14 7.50 -4.18 -34.78
C PHE A 14 6.84 -2.85 -34.38
N TRP A 15 6.54 -1.98 -35.37
CA TRP A 15 5.91 -0.68 -35.06
C TRP A 15 4.47 -0.83 -34.55
N ILE A 16 3.71 -1.80 -35.02
CA ILE A 16 2.38 -2.12 -34.50
C ILE A 16 2.48 -2.61 -33.06
N SER A 17 3.37 -3.54 -32.76
CA SER A 17 3.56 -4.06 -31.40
C SER A 17 4.04 -2.97 -30.44
N LEU A 18 4.97 -2.11 -30.87
CA LEU A 18 5.42 -0.95 -30.09
C LEU A 18 4.27 0.02 -29.82
N GLY A 19 3.43 0.30 -30.81
CA GLY A 19 2.23 1.16 -30.65
C GLY A 19 1.23 0.58 -29.64
N ILE A 20 0.98 -0.72 -29.67
CA ILE A 20 0.12 -1.42 -28.70
C ILE A 20 0.70 -1.32 -27.29
N ILE A 21 2.00 -1.55 -27.13
CA ILE A 21 2.67 -1.45 -25.82
C ILE A 21 2.58 -0.01 -25.28
N LEU A 22 2.90 0.99 -26.09
CA LEU A 22 2.84 2.39 -25.69
C LEU A 22 1.42 2.82 -25.33
N SER A 23 0.41 2.43 -26.11
CA SER A 23 -0.99 2.73 -25.77
C SER A 23 -1.41 2.07 -24.46
N GLY A 24 -1.01 0.82 -24.22
CA GLY A 24 -1.23 0.12 -22.96
C GLY A 24 -0.61 0.86 -21.76
N VAL A 25 0.64 1.32 -21.89
CA VAL A 25 1.33 2.11 -20.86
C VAL A 25 0.58 3.42 -20.59
N ILE A 26 0.17 4.14 -21.63
CA ILE A 26 -0.58 5.40 -21.49
C ILE A 26 -1.90 5.16 -20.76
N ILE A 27 -2.65 4.13 -21.10
CA ILE A 27 -3.91 3.77 -20.43
C ILE A 27 -3.67 3.50 -18.94
N VAL A 28 -2.63 2.73 -18.61
CA VAL A 28 -2.28 2.43 -17.22
C VAL A 28 -1.90 3.70 -16.46
N LEU A 29 -1.09 4.59 -17.05
CA LEU A 29 -0.73 5.86 -16.42
C LEU A 29 -1.93 6.78 -16.21
N LEU A 30 -2.83 6.88 -17.18
CA LEU A 30 -4.09 7.64 -17.04
C LEU A 30 -4.97 7.04 -15.92
N PHE A 31 -5.09 5.73 -15.87
CA PHE A 31 -5.84 5.04 -14.82
C PHE A 31 -5.26 5.30 -13.43
N ILE A 32 -3.94 5.20 -13.26
CA ILE A 32 -3.26 5.56 -12.02
C ILE A 32 -3.50 7.03 -11.67
N GLY A 33 -3.40 7.93 -12.64
CA GLY A 33 -3.66 9.36 -12.45
C GLY A 33 -5.09 9.66 -12.00
N LEU A 34 -6.08 8.95 -12.54
CA LEU A 34 -7.49 9.08 -12.12
C LEU A 34 -7.67 8.57 -10.67
N LEU A 35 -7.12 7.41 -10.36
CA LEU A 35 -7.19 6.84 -9.00
C LEU A 35 -6.48 7.72 -7.95
N SER A 36 -5.43 8.43 -8.35
CA SER A 36 -4.67 9.31 -7.45
C SER A 36 -5.42 10.58 -7.05
N ARG A 37 -6.48 10.97 -7.78
CA ARG A 37 -7.28 12.17 -7.46
C ARG A 37 -8.12 12.01 -6.20
N ASP A 38 -8.55 10.79 -5.90
CA ASP A 38 -9.40 10.46 -4.75
C ASP A 38 -8.59 10.01 -3.53
N LEU A 39 -7.27 10.22 -3.54
CA LEU A 39 -6.43 9.84 -2.41
C LEU A 39 -6.48 10.90 -1.31
N PRO A 40 -6.44 10.50 -0.02
CA PRO A 40 -6.32 11.44 1.09
C PRO A 40 -5.08 12.31 0.93
N SER A 41 -5.19 13.59 1.27
CA SER A 41 -4.03 14.47 1.31
C SER A 41 -3.07 14.03 2.42
N LEU A 42 -1.77 14.31 2.27
CA LEU A 42 -0.77 14.01 3.31
C LEU A 42 -1.11 14.70 4.63
N GLU A 43 -1.67 15.90 4.59
CA GLU A 43 -2.16 16.62 5.77
C GLU A 43 -3.26 15.84 6.53
N GLN A 44 -4.14 15.14 5.82
CA GLN A 44 -5.15 14.26 6.43
C GLN A 44 -4.51 13.00 7.03
N LEU A 45 -3.37 12.55 6.50
CA LEU A 45 -2.61 11.42 7.02
C LEU A 45 -1.81 11.78 8.28
N GLU A 46 -1.23 12.98 8.33
CA GLU A 46 -0.51 13.50 9.48
C GLU A 46 -1.44 13.80 10.66
N ASN A 47 -2.63 14.33 10.39
CA ASN A 47 -3.65 14.66 11.39
C ASN A 47 -4.61 13.50 11.69
N PHE A 48 -4.19 12.25 11.39
CA PHE A 48 -4.99 11.08 11.72
C PHE A 48 -5.10 10.94 13.24
N ASP A 49 -6.29 11.27 13.76
CA ASP A 49 -6.65 11.06 15.16
C ASP A 49 -7.33 9.69 15.29
N PRO A 50 -6.65 8.68 15.84
CA PRO A 50 -7.25 7.35 16.00
C PRO A 50 -8.38 7.42 17.02
N ASP A 51 -9.46 6.66 16.78
CA ASP A 51 -10.56 6.49 17.74
C ASP A 51 -10.01 6.12 19.12
N LEU A 52 -10.03 7.07 20.03
CA LEU A 52 -9.56 6.90 21.40
C LEU A 52 -10.70 6.42 22.31
N VAL A 53 -10.31 5.95 23.48
CA VAL A 53 -11.24 5.54 24.53
C VAL A 53 -11.97 6.76 25.09
N THR A 54 -13.29 6.79 25.02
CA THR A 54 -14.09 7.77 25.74
C THR A 54 -14.23 7.35 27.21
N ARG A 55 -13.76 8.19 28.13
CA ARG A 55 -13.85 7.92 29.57
C ARG A 55 -14.93 8.76 30.22
N ILE A 56 -15.77 8.11 30.99
CA ILE A 56 -16.81 8.74 31.81
C ILE A 56 -16.30 8.78 33.25
N TYR A 57 -16.27 9.96 33.83
CA TYR A 57 -15.80 10.19 35.21
C TYR A 57 -16.96 10.50 36.13
N SER A 58 -16.84 10.09 37.40
CA SER A 58 -17.69 10.54 38.49
C SER A 58 -17.30 11.96 38.95
N SER A 59 -18.13 12.56 39.75
CA SER A 59 -17.87 13.90 40.32
C SER A 59 -16.60 13.96 41.18
N ASP A 60 -16.16 12.83 41.73
CA ASP A 60 -14.93 12.67 42.51
C ASP A 60 -13.71 12.27 41.66
N GLY A 61 -13.84 12.32 40.32
CA GLY A 61 -12.75 12.07 39.38
C GLY A 61 -12.40 10.60 39.10
N LYS A 62 -13.20 9.64 39.60
CA LYS A 62 -12.99 8.21 39.31
C LYS A 62 -13.60 7.82 37.99
N ILE A 63 -12.93 6.91 37.27
CA ILE A 63 -13.45 6.36 36.01
C ILE A 63 -14.64 5.47 36.34
N LEU A 64 -15.83 5.85 35.83
CA LEU A 64 -17.05 5.08 35.94
C LEU A 64 -17.18 4.06 34.81
N SER A 65 -16.80 4.46 33.61
CA SER A 65 -16.89 3.61 32.42
C SER A 65 -15.91 4.04 31.35
N GLU A 66 -15.46 3.09 30.53
CA GLU A 66 -14.70 3.33 29.31
C GLU A 66 -15.52 2.80 28.13
N LEU A 67 -15.82 3.67 27.15
CA LEU A 67 -16.50 3.33 25.92
C LEU A 67 -15.48 3.30 24.77
N PHE A 68 -15.35 2.19 24.09
CA PHE A 68 -14.42 2.00 22.98
C PHE A 68 -14.88 0.88 22.05
N VAL A 69 -14.56 1.02 20.77
CA VAL A 69 -14.65 -0.08 19.79
C VAL A 69 -13.40 -0.96 19.91
N GLN A 70 -12.24 -0.30 20.04
CA GLN A 70 -10.95 -0.94 20.35
C GLN A 70 -10.24 -0.11 21.40
N LYS A 71 -9.77 -0.75 22.48
CA LYS A 71 -9.00 -0.07 23.51
C LYS A 71 -7.61 0.28 22.99
N ARG A 72 -7.44 1.52 22.55
CA ARG A 72 -6.16 2.03 22.01
C ARG A 72 -5.59 3.07 22.96
N VAL A 73 -4.29 3.03 23.17
CA VAL A 73 -3.51 4.04 23.87
C VAL A 73 -2.47 4.54 22.89
N PHE A 74 -2.51 5.85 22.61
CA PHE A 74 -1.47 6.47 21.79
C PHE A 74 -0.17 6.52 22.58
N VAL A 75 0.90 6.06 21.94
CA VAL A 75 2.26 6.11 22.49
C VAL A 75 3.17 6.69 21.40
N GLU A 76 3.89 7.76 21.73
CA GLU A 76 4.86 8.35 20.83
C GLU A 76 5.99 7.36 20.51
N LEU A 77 6.49 7.40 19.28
CA LEU A 77 7.53 6.48 18.80
C LEU A 77 8.78 6.48 19.70
N ASN A 78 9.17 7.64 20.21
CA ASN A 78 10.32 7.80 21.11
C ASN A 78 10.16 7.07 22.44
N ASN A 79 8.92 6.83 22.87
CA ASN A 79 8.57 6.10 24.08
C ASN A 79 8.47 4.58 23.86
N ILE A 80 8.56 4.12 22.61
CA ILE A 80 8.57 2.70 22.25
C ILE A 80 10.02 2.20 22.23
N PRO A 81 10.38 1.18 23.04
CA PRO A 81 11.74 0.65 23.07
C PRO A 81 12.20 0.20 21.68
N ILE A 82 13.45 0.51 21.34
CA ILE A 82 14.02 0.22 20.00
C ILE A 82 13.94 -1.26 19.60
N HIS A 83 14.08 -2.17 20.56
CA HIS A 83 13.96 -3.61 20.29
C HIS A 83 12.53 -3.99 19.87
N MET A 84 11.50 -3.31 20.37
CA MET A 84 10.12 -3.52 19.93
C MET A 84 9.90 -2.99 18.52
N GLN A 85 10.41 -1.81 18.20
CA GLN A 85 10.36 -1.24 16.85
C GLN A 85 11.04 -2.20 15.85
N ASN A 86 12.25 -2.68 16.18
CA ASN A 86 12.99 -3.64 15.36
C ASN A 86 12.27 -4.99 15.22
N ALA A 87 11.60 -5.46 16.25
CA ALA A 87 10.82 -6.70 16.19
C ALA A 87 9.65 -6.59 15.21
N VAL A 88 8.92 -5.47 15.21
CA VAL A 88 7.84 -5.21 14.26
C VAL A 88 8.40 -5.16 12.83
N ILE A 89 9.47 -4.40 12.59
CA ILE A 89 10.10 -4.30 11.26
C ILE A 89 10.59 -5.69 10.80
N ALA A 90 11.24 -6.46 11.68
CA ALA A 90 11.76 -7.77 11.34
C ALA A 90 10.65 -8.79 11.01
N SER A 91 9.48 -8.67 11.64
CA SER A 91 8.35 -9.60 11.42
C SER A 91 7.52 -9.23 10.20
N GLU A 92 7.22 -7.93 10.03
CA GLU A 92 6.28 -7.46 9.02
C GLU A 92 6.97 -7.05 7.72
N ASP A 93 8.10 -6.34 7.83
CA ASP A 93 8.77 -5.77 6.67
C ASP A 93 10.29 -5.62 6.87
N ARG A 94 11.03 -6.72 6.76
CA ARG A 94 12.49 -6.77 7.00
C ARG A 94 13.32 -5.77 6.21
N ARG A 95 12.73 -5.18 5.16
CA ARG A 95 13.39 -4.26 4.26
C ARG A 95 12.72 -2.89 4.24
N PHE A 96 12.08 -2.54 5.34
CA PHE A 96 11.34 -1.28 5.47
C PHE A 96 12.16 -0.07 5.01
N TYR A 97 13.44 -0.02 5.35
CA TYR A 97 14.33 1.08 4.96
C TYR A 97 14.98 0.95 3.57
N GLU A 98 14.69 -0.13 2.82
CA GLU A 98 15.32 -0.40 1.52
C GLU A 98 14.40 -0.12 0.32
N HIS A 99 13.13 0.19 0.56
CA HIS A 99 12.15 0.39 -0.49
C HIS A 99 11.36 1.69 -0.27
N TRP A 100 10.67 2.10 -1.30
CA TRP A 100 9.90 3.34 -1.39
C TRP A 100 8.39 3.09 -1.27
N GLY A 101 7.95 2.32 -0.28
CA GLY A 101 6.55 1.95 -0.02
C GLY A 101 6.10 0.68 -0.74
N LEU A 102 6.82 0.22 -1.77
CA LEU A 102 6.61 -1.04 -2.47
C LEU A 102 7.90 -1.84 -2.59
N SER A 103 7.93 -3.05 -2.05
CA SER A 103 9.04 -3.96 -2.16
C SER A 103 8.85 -4.92 -3.35
N LEU A 104 9.37 -4.55 -4.54
CA LEU A 104 9.29 -5.40 -5.74
C LEU A 104 9.87 -6.80 -5.52
N ARG A 105 10.92 -6.90 -4.71
CA ARG A 105 11.54 -8.18 -4.37
C ARG A 105 10.62 -9.06 -3.51
N SER A 106 9.89 -8.45 -2.56
CA SER A 106 8.90 -9.17 -1.76
C SER A 106 7.71 -9.62 -2.60
N VAL A 107 7.27 -8.79 -3.55
CA VAL A 107 6.24 -9.15 -4.54
C VAL A 107 6.68 -10.34 -5.38
N ALA A 108 7.87 -10.28 -5.99
CA ALA A 108 8.39 -11.36 -6.84
C ALA A 108 8.55 -12.68 -6.05
N ARG A 109 9.07 -12.60 -4.81
CA ARG A 109 9.20 -13.77 -3.92
C ARG A 109 7.83 -14.37 -3.57
N ALA A 110 6.85 -13.55 -3.19
CA ALA A 110 5.52 -14.04 -2.81
C ALA A 110 4.80 -14.67 -4.00
N ILE A 111 4.89 -14.08 -5.19
CA ILE A 111 4.36 -14.67 -6.44
C ILE A 111 5.00 -16.03 -6.68
N GLY A 112 6.33 -16.15 -6.61
CA GLY A 112 7.04 -17.41 -6.82
C GLY A 112 6.60 -18.50 -5.83
N ILE A 113 6.53 -18.17 -4.53
CA ILE A 113 6.12 -19.13 -3.49
C ILE A 113 4.65 -19.54 -3.65
N ASN A 114 3.76 -18.58 -3.92
CA ASN A 114 2.32 -18.86 -4.06
C ASN A 114 2.03 -19.70 -5.31
N ILE A 115 2.73 -19.47 -6.42
CA ILE A 115 2.63 -20.31 -7.62
C ILE A 115 3.15 -21.73 -7.36
N LEU A 116 4.35 -21.85 -6.76
CA LEU A 116 4.95 -23.16 -6.50
C LEU A 116 4.16 -23.99 -5.47
N SER A 117 3.51 -23.32 -4.50
CA SER A 117 2.71 -23.99 -3.47
C SER A 117 1.25 -24.21 -3.87
N LEU A 118 0.80 -23.68 -5.02
CA LEU A 118 -0.59 -23.64 -5.49
C LEU A 118 -1.57 -23.13 -4.40
N SER A 119 -1.08 -22.28 -3.51
CA SER A 119 -1.85 -21.74 -2.38
C SER A 119 -1.32 -20.37 -1.96
N TYR A 120 -2.17 -19.54 -1.37
CA TYR A 120 -1.78 -18.24 -0.82
C TYR A 120 -1.07 -18.44 0.52
N ARG A 121 0.26 -18.55 0.51
CA ARG A 121 1.09 -18.76 1.71
C ARG A 121 1.81 -17.50 2.18
N GLN A 122 2.15 -16.59 1.27
CA GLN A 122 2.86 -15.37 1.62
C GLN A 122 2.18 -14.12 1.09
N GLY A 123 2.01 -13.14 1.98
CA GLY A 123 1.71 -11.77 1.62
C GLY A 123 2.97 -10.99 1.24
N PHE A 124 2.79 -9.85 0.59
CA PHE A 124 3.87 -8.96 0.15
C PHE A 124 3.63 -7.49 0.55
N SER A 125 2.64 -7.24 1.40
CA SER A 125 2.33 -5.87 1.84
C SER A 125 3.42 -5.35 2.75
N THR A 126 3.91 -4.14 2.47
CA THR A 126 4.84 -3.40 3.32
C THR A 126 4.13 -2.77 4.52
N LEU A 127 4.88 -2.32 5.53
CA LEU A 127 4.33 -1.57 6.67
C LEU A 127 3.61 -0.31 6.21
N THR A 128 4.15 0.41 5.25
CA THR A 128 3.54 1.62 4.68
C THR A 128 2.24 1.31 3.95
N GLN A 129 2.12 0.17 3.25
CA GLN A 129 0.87 -0.28 2.66
C GLN A 129 -0.16 -0.69 3.73
N GLN A 130 0.28 -1.25 4.85
CA GLN A 130 -0.61 -1.57 5.99
C GLN A 130 -1.13 -0.29 6.65
N LEU A 131 -0.28 0.74 6.80
CA LEU A 131 -0.69 2.06 7.26
C LEU A 131 -1.75 2.64 6.32
N ALA A 132 -1.48 2.70 5.01
CA ALA A 132 -2.43 3.17 4.00
C ALA A 132 -3.77 2.42 4.07
N ARG A 133 -3.75 1.10 4.26
CA ARG A 133 -4.95 0.27 4.43
C ARG A 133 -5.77 0.68 5.63
N ASN A 134 -5.12 0.93 6.77
CA ASN A 134 -5.82 1.32 7.99
C ASN A 134 -6.52 2.67 7.81
N LEU A 135 -5.90 3.60 7.11
CA LEU A 135 -6.49 4.89 6.76
C LEU A 135 -7.72 4.71 5.86
N TYR A 136 -7.66 3.87 4.84
CA TYR A 136 -8.81 3.60 3.97
C TYR A 136 -9.96 2.88 4.67
N LYS A 137 -9.69 1.97 5.62
CA LYS A 137 -10.74 1.34 6.43
C LYS A 137 -11.52 2.35 7.26
N THR A 138 -10.83 3.34 7.79
CA THR A 138 -11.47 4.43 8.56
C THR A 138 -12.35 5.31 7.65
N ILE A 139 -12.01 5.44 6.37
CA ILE A 139 -12.77 6.21 5.39
C ILE A 139 -13.93 5.38 4.75
N GLY A 140 -14.08 4.09 5.09
CA GLY A 140 -15.23 3.28 4.64
C GLY A 140 -15.05 2.60 3.28
N PHE A 141 -13.83 2.34 2.84
CA PHE A 141 -13.58 1.59 1.59
C PHE A 141 -13.75 0.08 1.79
N GLU A 142 -14.56 -0.55 0.93
CA GLU A 142 -14.73 -2.00 0.87
C GLU A 142 -13.47 -2.73 0.39
N ASP A 143 -13.35 -4.02 0.76
CA ASP A 143 -12.27 -4.88 0.31
C ASP A 143 -12.36 -5.14 -1.21
N SER A 144 -11.52 -4.47 -1.99
CA SER A 144 -11.49 -4.56 -3.45
C SER A 144 -10.07 -4.48 -4.01
N ILE A 145 -9.90 -4.90 -5.27
CA ILE A 145 -8.64 -4.74 -6.01
C ILE A 145 -8.28 -3.25 -6.14
N LEU A 146 -9.29 -2.38 -6.36
CA LEU A 146 -9.10 -0.94 -6.45
C LEU A 146 -8.52 -0.37 -5.16
N ARG A 147 -9.01 -0.81 -4.00
CA ARG A 147 -8.44 -0.46 -2.70
C ARG A 147 -6.96 -0.84 -2.64
N LYS A 148 -6.59 -2.06 -3.08
CA LYS A 148 -5.19 -2.50 -3.06
C LYS A 148 -4.29 -1.63 -3.94
N ILE A 149 -4.77 -1.18 -5.09
CA ILE A 149 -4.03 -0.25 -5.95
C ILE A 149 -3.87 1.10 -5.25
N LYS A 150 -4.93 1.64 -4.64
CA LYS A 150 -4.89 2.89 -3.87
C LYS A 150 -3.92 2.78 -2.68
N GLU A 151 -3.92 1.67 -1.92
CA GLU A 151 -2.94 1.42 -0.85
C GLU A 151 -1.50 1.54 -1.35
N VAL A 152 -1.18 0.94 -2.50
CA VAL A 152 0.16 1.00 -3.09
C VAL A 152 0.53 2.43 -3.48
N ILE A 153 -0.38 3.15 -4.16
CA ILE A 153 -0.13 4.54 -4.58
C ILE A 153 0.09 5.42 -3.35
N THR A 154 -0.78 5.31 -2.33
CA THR A 154 -0.64 6.08 -1.08
C THR A 154 0.65 5.74 -0.34
N ALA A 155 1.04 4.45 -0.27
CA ALA A 155 2.30 4.06 0.34
C ALA A 155 3.50 4.70 -0.35
N VAL A 156 3.50 4.77 -1.68
CA VAL A 156 4.54 5.46 -2.45
C VAL A 156 4.55 6.98 -2.20
N GLN A 157 3.38 7.58 -2.00
CA GLN A 157 3.29 9.01 -1.68
C GLN A 157 3.86 9.31 -0.29
N ILE A 158 3.49 8.51 0.72
CA ILE A 158 3.99 8.64 2.09
C ILE A 158 5.52 8.57 2.14
N GLU A 159 6.14 7.65 1.42
CA GLU A 159 7.60 7.46 1.43
C GLU A 159 8.39 8.52 0.64
N ARG A 160 7.70 9.37 -0.12
CA ARG A 160 8.34 10.44 -0.88
C ARG A 160 8.35 11.79 -0.16
N THR A 161 7.66 11.89 0.97
CA THR A 161 7.61 13.09 1.82
C THR A 161 8.67 13.07 2.88
#